data_61b311bcfe702df7347fcc4a871fae58
#
_entry.id   61b311bcfe702df7347fcc4a871fae58
#
_cell.length_a   1.000
_cell.length_b   1.000
_cell.length_c   1.000
_cell.angle_alpha   90.00
_cell.angle_beta   90.00
_cell.angle_gamma   90.00
#
_symmetry.space_group_name_H-M   'P 1'
#
loop_
_entity.id
_entity.type
_entity.pdbx_description
1 polymer ?
#
loop_
_entity_poly.entity_id
_entity_poly.type
_entity_poly.pdbx_seq_one_letter_code
_entity_poly.pdbx_strand_id
1 'polypeptide(L)'
;MVKSLAHYYHMMKYKNASKLVATLLCCCFIGCSPSKLHHLTILHTNDTHSQVEPLEAGKRDAHCGGYARRMGLIEQERTLDPHLILLDAGDFSQGTPYFNFFHGRVEVDAMNRMGYDAITLGNHEFDYGVDTLAAILQDAQFDVVCANYDVTGSKLEGIVKPYTIIRRGNLRIGVFGLGVNPKGLVAERNFAPLTYLGPTTAAQEVADLLKNKRRCDLVICLSHQGTYSNPHGIASDEDLAKATRNIDIIIGAHTHKMVENLFVNNLDGDSVLLMQTGKAGARIGKISVKI
;
A
#
# COMPACT_ATOMS: atom_id res chain seq x y z
N MET A 1 18.18 74.18 -25.69
CA MET A 1 19.27 73.18 -25.74
C MET A 1 19.11 72.16 -24.60
N VAL A 2 17.89 71.62 -24.38
CA VAL A 2 17.60 70.65 -23.27
C VAL A 2 16.65 69.53 -23.69
N LYS A 3 16.50 69.24 -24.98
CA LYS A 3 15.61 68.16 -25.47
C LYS A 3 16.32 66.90 -25.99
N SER A 4 17.66 66.84 -25.97
CA SER A 4 18.43 65.73 -26.55
C SER A 4 18.92 64.69 -25.55
N LEU A 5 18.86 64.91 -24.24
CA LEU A 5 19.37 63.96 -23.22
C LEU A 5 18.32 62.96 -22.72
N ALA A 6 17.04 63.31 -22.85
CA ALA A 6 15.97 62.39 -22.36
C ALA A 6 15.72 61.18 -23.27
N HIS A 7 16.07 61.28 -24.57
CA HIS A 7 15.83 60.18 -25.54
C HIS A 7 16.91 59.07 -25.49
N TYR A 8 18.11 59.42 -25.02
CA TYR A 8 19.22 58.44 -24.93
C TYR A 8 19.12 57.56 -23.66
N TYR A 9 18.52 58.07 -22.59
CA TYR A 9 18.31 57.27 -21.36
C TYR A 9 17.19 56.25 -21.48
N HIS A 10 16.22 56.48 -22.36
CA HIS A 10 15.11 55.54 -22.56
C HIS A 10 15.45 54.31 -23.40
N MET A 11 16.39 54.43 -24.32
CA MET A 11 16.86 53.31 -25.18
C MET A 11 17.88 52.39 -24.48
N MET A 12 18.62 52.87 -23.50
CA MET A 12 19.52 52.00 -22.72
C MET A 12 18.84 51.11 -21.70
N LYS A 13 17.65 51.48 -21.21
CA LYS A 13 16.89 50.64 -20.26
C LYS A 13 16.26 49.38 -20.89
N TYR A 14 15.96 49.39 -22.18
CA TYR A 14 15.34 48.24 -22.83
C TYR A 14 16.33 47.17 -23.35
N LYS A 15 17.58 47.53 -23.61
CA LYS A 15 18.61 46.56 -24.08
C LYS A 15 19.12 45.64 -22.96
N ASN A 16 19.02 46.05 -21.72
CA ASN A 16 19.45 45.22 -20.56
C ASN A 16 18.32 44.38 -19.96
N ALA A 17 17.07 44.78 -20.16
CA ALA A 17 15.90 44.01 -19.63
C ALA A 17 15.73 42.68 -20.37
N SER A 18 15.99 42.61 -21.67
CA SER A 18 15.88 41.36 -22.44
C SER A 18 16.96 40.33 -22.10
N LYS A 19 18.16 40.77 -21.70
CA LYS A 19 19.23 39.86 -21.26
C LYS A 19 18.99 39.36 -19.82
N LEU A 20 18.40 40.18 -18.96
CA LEU A 20 18.07 39.77 -17.58
C LEU A 20 16.92 38.78 -17.54
N VAL A 21 15.91 38.95 -18.42
CA VAL A 21 14.76 37.99 -18.52
C VAL A 21 15.22 36.67 -19.15
N ALA A 22 16.13 36.67 -20.10
CA ALA A 22 16.67 35.43 -20.66
C ALA A 22 17.55 34.65 -19.66
N THR A 23 18.26 35.36 -18.78
CA THR A 23 19.09 34.73 -17.74
C THR A 23 18.23 34.23 -16.57
N LEU A 24 17.13 34.90 -16.23
CA LEU A 24 16.18 34.40 -15.21
C LEU A 24 15.33 33.22 -15.68
N LEU A 25 14.98 33.14 -16.97
CA LEU A 25 14.28 31.97 -17.53
C LEU A 25 15.16 30.72 -17.62
N CYS A 26 16.49 30.89 -17.74
CA CYS A 26 17.40 29.75 -17.79
C CYS A 26 17.71 29.13 -16.42
N CYS A 27 17.45 29.85 -15.30
CA CYS A 27 17.66 29.34 -13.95
C CYS A 27 16.45 28.55 -13.40
N CYS A 28 15.29 28.55 -14.07
CA CYS A 28 14.10 27.83 -13.61
C CYS A 28 14.02 26.37 -14.09
N PHE A 29 14.99 25.88 -14.87
CA PHE A 29 15.14 24.49 -15.27
C PHE A 29 16.33 23.79 -14.59
N ILE A 30 16.64 24.14 -13.34
CA ILE A 30 17.37 23.21 -12.48
C ILE A 30 16.35 22.15 -12.14
N GLY A 31 16.21 21.14 -13.00
CA GLY A 31 15.44 19.96 -12.72
C GLY A 31 15.95 19.39 -11.40
N CYS A 32 15.09 19.42 -10.38
CA CYS A 32 15.35 18.75 -9.13
C CYS A 32 15.52 17.27 -9.48
N SER A 33 16.75 16.82 -9.69
CA SER A 33 17.04 15.41 -9.84
C SER A 33 16.51 14.73 -8.56
N PRO A 34 15.69 13.67 -8.68
CA PRO A 34 15.21 12.99 -7.50
C PRO A 34 16.41 12.56 -6.65
N SER A 35 16.34 12.86 -5.35
CA SER A 35 17.38 12.46 -4.41
C SER A 35 17.61 10.96 -4.50
N LYS A 36 18.87 10.51 -4.57
CA LYS A 36 19.19 9.10 -4.57
C LYS A 36 18.88 8.54 -3.18
N LEU A 37 17.85 7.71 -3.09
CA LEU A 37 17.47 7.07 -1.84
C LEU A 37 18.29 5.78 -1.70
N HIS A 38 18.95 5.61 -0.55
CA HIS A 38 19.76 4.43 -0.23
C HIS A 38 19.11 3.53 0.83
N HIS A 39 18.02 3.99 1.41
CA HIS A 39 17.29 3.30 2.47
C HIS A 39 15.80 3.60 2.32
N LEU A 40 14.96 2.60 2.48
CA LEU A 40 13.50 2.72 2.48
C LEU A 40 12.95 2.01 3.71
N THR A 41 12.13 2.70 4.47
CA THR A 41 11.34 2.12 5.57
C THR A 41 9.96 1.73 5.05
N ILE A 42 9.56 0.48 5.29
CA ILE A 42 8.20 0.00 5.04
C ILE A 42 7.57 -0.30 6.39
N LEU A 43 6.47 0.37 6.71
CA LEU A 43 5.59 0.00 7.81
C LEU A 43 4.42 -0.80 7.27
N HIS A 44 3.98 -1.81 8.02
CA HIS A 44 2.84 -2.59 7.59
C HIS A 44 1.95 -3.05 8.74
N THR A 45 0.68 -3.23 8.41
CA THR A 45 -0.33 -3.83 9.27
C THR A 45 -1.08 -4.92 8.50
N ASN A 46 -1.81 -5.75 9.22
CA ASN A 46 -2.74 -6.75 8.70
C ASN A 46 -3.75 -7.10 9.79
N ASP A 47 -4.92 -7.61 9.41
CA ASP A 47 -5.94 -8.15 10.32
C ASP A 47 -6.23 -7.21 11.50
N THR A 48 -6.40 -5.92 11.20
CA THR A 48 -6.60 -4.93 12.27
C THR A 48 -7.99 -4.96 12.86
N HIS A 49 -8.94 -5.58 12.16
CA HIS A 49 -10.27 -5.96 12.66
C HIS A 49 -10.97 -4.84 13.43
N SER A 50 -11.07 -3.65 12.82
CA SER A 50 -11.77 -2.51 13.40
C SER A 50 -11.35 -2.16 14.84
N GLN A 51 -10.16 -2.58 15.28
CA GLN A 51 -9.68 -2.34 16.64
C GLN A 51 -9.32 -0.87 16.84
N VAL A 52 -10.34 -0.02 16.99
CA VAL A 52 -10.23 1.43 17.19
C VAL A 52 -9.63 1.75 18.55
N GLU A 53 -10.14 1.07 19.60
CA GLU A 53 -9.65 1.23 20.96
C GLU A 53 -8.48 0.28 21.25
N PRO A 54 -7.62 0.59 22.23
CA PRO A 54 -6.63 -0.37 22.72
C PRO A 54 -7.28 -1.65 23.21
N LEU A 55 -6.56 -2.77 23.10
CA LEU A 55 -7.02 -4.07 23.61
C LEU A 55 -7.27 -4.00 25.13
N GLU A 56 -8.39 -4.60 25.57
CA GLU A 56 -8.83 -4.58 26.96
C GLU A 56 -7.84 -5.28 27.90
N ALA A 57 -7.89 -4.88 29.17
CA ALA A 57 -7.16 -5.56 30.23
C ALA A 57 -7.55 -7.05 30.34
N GLY A 58 -6.59 -7.92 30.65
CA GLY A 58 -6.79 -9.35 30.78
C GLY A 58 -6.74 -10.16 29.47
N LYS A 59 -6.71 -9.51 28.30
CA LYS A 59 -6.46 -10.18 27.02
C LYS A 59 -4.94 -10.28 26.74
N ARG A 60 -4.56 -11.20 25.87
CA ARG A 60 -3.22 -11.19 25.31
C ARG A 60 -2.97 -9.85 24.61
N ASP A 61 -1.80 -9.28 24.79
CA ASP A 61 -1.44 -7.95 24.28
C ASP A 61 -2.32 -6.81 24.86
N ALA A 62 -2.78 -6.95 26.11
CA ALA A 62 -3.58 -5.93 26.81
C ALA A 62 -2.94 -4.54 26.70
N HIS A 63 -3.77 -3.54 26.47
CA HIS A 63 -3.40 -2.14 26.29
C HIS A 63 -2.56 -1.84 25.05
N CYS A 64 -2.28 -2.83 24.18
CA CYS A 64 -1.67 -2.61 22.86
C CYS A 64 -2.73 -2.22 21.81
N GLY A 65 -2.28 -1.79 20.62
CA GLY A 65 -3.16 -1.42 19.52
C GLY A 65 -3.92 -0.13 19.76
N GLY A 66 -5.03 0.02 19.05
CA GLY A 66 -5.82 1.24 18.98
C GLY A 66 -5.29 2.25 17.97
N TYR A 67 -6.23 2.97 17.33
CA TYR A 67 -5.89 3.85 16.19
C TYR A 67 -5.04 5.05 16.61
N ALA A 68 -5.33 5.67 17.76
CA ALA A 68 -4.57 6.82 18.25
C ALA A 68 -3.09 6.48 18.51
N ARG A 69 -2.81 5.31 19.10
CA ARG A 69 -1.42 4.86 19.35
C ARG A 69 -0.71 4.49 18.05
N ARG A 70 -1.42 3.81 17.15
CA ARG A 70 -0.90 3.46 15.83
C ARG A 70 -0.49 4.72 15.07
N MET A 71 -1.38 5.73 15.03
CA MET A 71 -1.11 7.01 14.40
C MET A 71 0.13 7.70 14.98
N GLY A 72 0.23 7.80 16.32
CA GLY A 72 1.39 8.43 16.97
C GLY A 72 2.71 7.71 16.64
N LEU A 73 2.71 6.38 16.56
CA LEU A 73 3.91 5.62 16.18
C LEU A 73 4.27 5.84 14.71
N ILE A 74 3.29 5.86 13.81
CA ILE A 74 3.51 6.14 12.38
C ILE A 74 4.07 7.55 12.18
N GLU A 75 3.54 8.55 12.89
CA GLU A 75 4.04 9.93 12.85
C GLU A 75 5.49 10.04 13.34
N GLN A 76 5.82 9.33 14.42
CA GLN A 76 7.19 9.24 14.91
C GLN A 76 8.14 8.66 13.86
N GLU A 77 7.76 7.56 13.21
CA GLU A 77 8.55 6.93 12.16
C GLU A 77 8.69 7.82 10.91
N ARG A 78 7.66 8.57 10.54
CA ARG A 78 7.73 9.58 9.46
C ARG A 78 8.68 10.72 9.76
N THR A 79 8.86 11.08 11.04
CA THR A 79 9.86 12.08 11.43
C THR A 79 11.28 11.57 11.19
N LEU A 80 11.50 10.25 11.35
CA LEU A 80 12.80 9.60 11.12
C LEU A 80 13.05 9.32 9.63
N ASP A 81 12.01 8.92 8.89
CA ASP A 81 12.06 8.66 7.46
C ASP A 81 10.84 9.26 6.75
N PRO A 82 10.96 10.48 6.16
CA PRO A 82 9.86 11.12 5.42
C PRO A 82 9.45 10.36 4.16
N HIS A 83 10.26 9.42 3.71
CA HIS A 83 10.01 8.61 2.52
C HIS A 83 9.40 7.24 2.84
N LEU A 84 9.11 6.95 4.11
CA LEU A 84 8.50 5.68 4.48
C LEU A 84 7.21 5.42 3.68
N ILE A 85 6.92 4.14 3.47
CA ILE A 85 5.64 3.68 2.93
C ILE A 85 4.88 2.91 3.99
N LEU A 86 3.55 3.03 3.98
CA LEU A 86 2.65 2.38 4.93
C LEU A 86 1.64 1.52 4.17
N LEU A 87 1.62 0.22 4.46
CA LEU A 87 0.85 -0.79 3.73
C LEU A 87 -0.06 -1.60 4.67
N ASP A 88 -1.17 -2.15 4.14
CA ASP A 88 -2.03 -3.08 4.89
C ASP A 88 -2.38 -4.30 4.05
N ALA A 89 -2.32 -5.48 4.65
CA ALA A 89 -2.57 -6.75 3.98
C ALA A 89 -4.00 -7.29 4.16
N GLY A 90 -4.98 -6.39 4.43
CA GLY A 90 -6.41 -6.70 4.47
C GLY A 90 -6.93 -7.09 5.85
N ASP A 91 -8.24 -7.32 5.92
CA ASP A 91 -9.02 -7.49 7.13
C ASP A 91 -8.86 -6.29 8.10
N PHE A 92 -8.97 -5.06 7.55
CA PHE A 92 -9.12 -3.88 8.38
C PHE A 92 -10.52 -3.78 9.01
N SER A 93 -11.50 -4.43 8.39
CA SER A 93 -12.90 -4.49 8.76
C SER A 93 -13.20 -5.56 9.80
N GLN A 94 -14.39 -5.51 10.40
CA GLN A 94 -14.96 -6.52 11.29
C GLN A 94 -14.28 -6.63 12.67
N GLY A 95 -15.04 -6.94 13.70
CA GLY A 95 -14.52 -7.33 15.03
C GLY A 95 -14.96 -6.42 16.17
N THR A 96 -15.44 -5.21 15.93
CA THR A 96 -15.88 -4.28 16.98
C THR A 96 -17.23 -3.63 16.68
N PRO A 97 -17.89 -3.00 17.67
CA PRO A 97 -19.11 -2.23 17.43
C PRO A 97 -18.97 -1.12 16.40
N TYR A 98 -17.77 -0.53 16.23
CA TYR A 98 -17.55 0.49 15.21
C TYR A 98 -17.87 -0.03 13.81
N PHE A 99 -17.42 -1.21 13.46
CA PHE A 99 -17.75 -1.82 12.19
C PHE A 99 -19.25 -2.13 12.05
N ASN A 100 -19.87 -2.62 13.11
CA ASN A 100 -21.30 -2.96 13.09
C ASN A 100 -22.19 -1.73 12.82
N PHE A 101 -21.81 -0.55 13.31
CA PHE A 101 -22.58 0.68 13.13
C PHE A 101 -22.16 1.49 11.89
N PHE A 102 -20.88 1.45 11.51
CA PHE A 102 -20.33 2.33 10.48
C PHE A 102 -19.82 1.59 9.24
N HIS A 103 -19.86 0.25 9.23
CA HIS A 103 -19.60 -0.64 8.09
C HIS A 103 -18.24 -0.42 7.41
N GLY A 104 -17.20 0.06 8.13
CA GLY A 104 -15.86 0.31 7.63
C GLY A 104 -15.53 1.79 7.37
N ARG A 105 -16.47 2.73 7.54
CA ARG A 105 -16.18 4.17 7.33
C ARG A 105 -15.19 4.72 8.34
N VAL A 106 -15.27 4.31 9.60
CA VAL A 106 -14.34 4.74 10.65
C VAL A 106 -12.92 4.26 10.35
N GLU A 107 -12.82 3.04 9.85
CA GLU A 107 -11.58 2.39 9.47
C GLU A 107 -10.92 3.14 8.30
N VAL A 108 -11.66 3.40 7.22
CA VAL A 108 -11.15 4.12 6.04
C VAL A 108 -10.76 5.56 6.40
N ASP A 109 -11.55 6.29 7.20
CA ASP A 109 -11.20 7.64 7.65
C ASP A 109 -9.91 7.64 8.49
N ALA A 110 -9.77 6.67 9.40
CA ALA A 110 -8.56 6.54 10.20
C ALA A 110 -7.34 6.18 9.34
N MET A 111 -7.48 5.28 8.36
CA MET A 111 -6.41 4.91 7.44
C MET A 111 -5.98 6.09 6.55
N ASN A 112 -6.94 6.91 6.08
CA ASN A 112 -6.65 8.17 5.39
C ASN A 112 -5.81 9.11 6.25
N ARG A 113 -6.21 9.31 7.52
CA ARG A 113 -5.48 10.17 8.46
C ARG A 113 -4.09 9.65 8.80
N MET A 114 -3.93 8.32 8.90
CA MET A 114 -2.64 7.67 9.11
C MET A 114 -1.76 7.73 7.85
N GLY A 115 -2.35 8.03 6.67
CA GLY A 115 -1.64 8.14 5.40
C GLY A 115 -1.14 6.81 4.89
N TYR A 116 -2.01 5.79 4.84
CA TYR A 116 -1.69 4.56 4.13
C TYR A 116 -1.44 4.86 2.65
N ASP A 117 -0.50 4.15 2.05
CA ASP A 117 -0.17 4.27 0.63
C ASP A 117 -0.95 3.26 -0.23
N ALA A 118 -1.03 2.03 0.23
CA ALA A 118 -1.79 0.97 -0.44
C ALA A 118 -2.26 -0.12 0.53
N ILE A 119 -3.38 -0.77 0.18
CA ILE A 119 -3.95 -1.89 0.92
C ILE A 119 -4.39 -3.00 -0.03
N THR A 120 -4.54 -4.23 0.48
CA THR A 120 -5.31 -5.28 -0.19
C THR A 120 -6.61 -5.58 0.54
N LEU A 121 -7.43 -6.47 -0.01
CA LEU A 121 -8.70 -6.90 0.56
C LEU A 121 -8.56 -8.28 1.19
N GLY A 122 -9.06 -8.44 2.41
CA GLY A 122 -9.29 -9.72 3.03
C GLY A 122 -10.73 -10.22 2.83
N ASN A 123 -11.15 -11.19 3.62
CA ASN A 123 -12.51 -11.71 3.54
C ASN A 123 -13.53 -10.83 4.28
N HIS A 124 -13.13 -10.17 5.34
CA HIS A 124 -14.06 -9.37 6.16
C HIS A 124 -14.43 -8.02 5.54
N GLU A 125 -13.72 -7.55 4.53
CA GLU A 125 -14.15 -6.40 3.74
C GLU A 125 -15.49 -6.65 3.05
N PHE A 126 -15.84 -7.92 2.79
CA PHE A 126 -17.08 -8.30 2.12
C PHE A 126 -18.25 -8.64 3.06
N ASP A 127 -18.11 -8.46 4.37
CA ASP A 127 -19.17 -8.85 5.34
C ASP A 127 -20.51 -8.15 5.09
N TYR A 128 -20.49 -6.90 4.59
CA TYR A 128 -21.69 -6.15 4.18
C TYR A 128 -21.87 -6.06 2.65
N GLY A 129 -21.13 -6.87 1.90
CA GLY A 129 -21.24 -7.00 0.44
C GLY A 129 -20.48 -5.95 -0.36
N VAL A 130 -20.32 -6.25 -1.64
CA VAL A 130 -19.55 -5.47 -2.62
C VAL A 130 -20.00 -4.01 -2.71
N ASP A 131 -21.31 -3.77 -2.69
CA ASP A 131 -21.86 -2.42 -2.84
C ASP A 131 -21.52 -1.51 -1.65
N THR A 132 -21.58 -2.06 -0.43
CA THR A 132 -21.19 -1.33 0.78
C THR A 132 -19.69 -1.06 0.79
N LEU A 133 -18.89 -2.08 0.47
CA LEU A 133 -17.44 -1.93 0.35
C LEU A 133 -17.06 -0.84 -0.66
N ALA A 134 -17.66 -0.85 -1.85
CA ALA A 134 -17.42 0.17 -2.85
C ALA A 134 -17.76 1.57 -2.35
N ALA A 135 -18.89 1.73 -1.64
CA ALA A 135 -19.33 3.01 -1.11
C ALA A 135 -18.37 3.60 -0.06
N ILE A 136 -17.73 2.76 0.76
CA ILE A 136 -16.75 3.25 1.75
C ILE A 136 -15.37 3.50 1.11
N LEU A 137 -14.98 2.70 0.13
CA LEU A 137 -13.68 2.84 -0.54
C LEU A 137 -13.63 4.03 -1.51
N GLN A 138 -14.77 4.63 -1.91
CA GLN A 138 -14.78 5.87 -2.67
C GLN A 138 -14.12 7.04 -1.94
N ASP A 139 -14.12 7.02 -0.61
CA ASP A 139 -13.50 8.03 0.24
C ASP A 139 -12.02 7.72 0.55
N ALA A 140 -11.49 6.57 0.10
CA ALA A 140 -10.11 6.17 0.35
C ALA A 140 -9.11 7.08 -0.38
N GLN A 141 -8.09 7.55 0.35
CA GLN A 141 -6.99 8.36 -0.18
C GLN A 141 -5.72 7.50 -0.44
N PHE A 142 -5.86 6.19 -0.38
CA PHE A 142 -4.85 5.18 -0.64
C PHE A 142 -5.29 4.27 -1.79
N ASP A 143 -4.34 3.61 -2.43
CA ASP A 143 -4.66 2.64 -3.48
C ASP A 143 -5.17 1.32 -2.88
N VAL A 144 -6.25 0.78 -3.43
CA VAL A 144 -6.75 -0.56 -3.11
C VAL A 144 -6.33 -1.50 -4.22
N VAL A 145 -5.52 -2.52 -3.88
CA VAL A 145 -4.95 -3.45 -4.86
C VAL A 145 -5.39 -4.88 -4.61
N CYS A 146 -5.87 -5.57 -5.65
CA CYS A 146 -6.16 -6.99 -5.62
C CYS A 146 -6.10 -7.56 -7.03
N ALA A 147 -5.15 -8.45 -7.30
CA ALA A 147 -4.91 -8.97 -8.65
C ALA A 147 -5.72 -10.22 -8.96
N ASN A 148 -6.21 -10.93 -7.94
CA ASN A 148 -6.92 -12.19 -8.10
C ASN A 148 -8.43 -12.12 -7.81
N TYR A 149 -8.99 -10.92 -7.75
CA TYR A 149 -10.44 -10.69 -7.80
C TYR A 149 -10.78 -9.94 -9.09
N ASP A 150 -11.50 -10.58 -9.99
CA ASP A 150 -12.08 -9.87 -11.14
C ASP A 150 -13.29 -9.07 -10.68
N VAL A 151 -13.12 -7.77 -10.68
CA VAL A 151 -14.14 -6.79 -10.22
C VAL A 151 -14.95 -6.19 -11.37
N THR A 152 -14.73 -6.67 -12.59
CA THR A 152 -15.39 -6.16 -13.80
C THR A 152 -16.92 -6.23 -13.66
N GLY A 153 -17.60 -5.14 -14.00
CA GLY A 153 -19.07 -5.01 -13.90
C GLY A 153 -19.60 -4.84 -12.48
N SER A 154 -18.73 -4.74 -11.46
CA SER A 154 -19.13 -4.40 -10.08
C SER A 154 -18.89 -2.92 -9.77
N LYS A 155 -19.40 -2.44 -8.62
CA LYS A 155 -19.11 -1.08 -8.14
C LYS A 155 -17.66 -0.88 -7.67
N LEU A 156 -16.87 -1.95 -7.55
CA LEU A 156 -15.45 -1.88 -7.26
C LEU A 156 -14.60 -1.63 -8.51
N GLU A 157 -15.18 -1.74 -9.70
CA GLU A 157 -14.47 -1.44 -10.94
C GLU A 157 -13.99 0.00 -10.96
N GLY A 158 -12.69 0.19 -11.23
CA GLY A 158 -12.03 1.50 -11.17
C GLY A 158 -11.53 1.91 -9.77
N ILE A 159 -12.06 1.31 -8.69
CA ILE A 159 -11.59 1.51 -7.31
C ILE A 159 -10.47 0.52 -7.00
N VAL A 160 -10.73 -0.77 -7.19
CA VAL A 160 -9.75 -1.83 -6.98
C VAL A 160 -8.93 -2.04 -8.24
N LYS A 161 -7.61 -1.98 -8.10
CA LYS A 161 -6.65 -2.16 -9.20
C LYS A 161 -5.86 -3.45 -8.98
N PRO A 162 -5.32 -4.10 -10.00
CA PRO A 162 -4.44 -5.26 -9.79
C PRO A 162 -3.14 -4.90 -9.07
N TYR A 163 -2.61 -3.69 -9.28
CA TYR A 163 -1.39 -3.18 -8.66
C TYR A 163 -1.33 -1.66 -8.66
N THR A 164 -0.37 -1.11 -7.90
CA THR A 164 0.05 0.29 -7.96
C THR A 164 1.57 0.42 -8.00
N ILE A 165 2.08 1.61 -8.35
CA ILE A 165 3.52 1.93 -8.33
C ILE A 165 3.72 3.18 -7.48
N ILE A 166 4.27 2.98 -6.30
CA ILE A 166 4.64 4.05 -5.38
C ILE A 166 6.04 4.56 -5.75
N ARG A 167 6.20 5.88 -5.77
CA ARG A 167 7.49 6.51 -6.01
C ARG A 167 8.00 7.17 -4.73
N ARG A 168 9.24 6.88 -4.38
CA ARG A 168 9.95 7.55 -3.28
C ARG A 168 11.36 7.89 -3.74
N GLY A 169 11.65 9.20 -3.86
CA GLY A 169 12.91 9.63 -4.48
C GLY A 169 13.07 9.06 -5.90
N ASN A 170 14.16 8.36 -6.14
CA ASN A 170 14.44 7.67 -7.41
C ASN A 170 13.84 6.26 -7.50
N LEU A 171 13.27 5.74 -6.40
CA LEU A 171 12.77 4.37 -6.33
C LEU A 171 11.36 4.23 -6.89
N ARG A 172 11.13 3.11 -7.55
CA ARG A 172 9.85 2.63 -8.07
C ARG A 172 9.48 1.35 -7.34
N ILE A 173 8.50 1.42 -6.46
CA ILE A 173 8.04 0.30 -5.65
C ILE A 173 6.73 -0.19 -6.25
N GLY A 174 6.73 -1.39 -6.83
CA GLY A 174 5.52 -2.05 -7.29
C GLY A 174 4.83 -2.74 -6.14
N VAL A 175 3.56 -2.46 -5.92
CA VAL A 175 2.74 -3.09 -4.88
C VAL A 175 1.52 -3.72 -5.53
N PHE A 176 1.26 -4.99 -5.28
CA PHE A 176 0.05 -5.67 -5.73
C PHE A 176 -0.58 -6.46 -4.58
N GLY A 177 -1.85 -6.82 -4.72
CA GLY A 177 -2.60 -7.51 -3.68
C GLY A 177 -3.12 -8.87 -4.12
N LEU A 178 -3.34 -9.76 -3.15
CA LEU A 178 -4.02 -11.04 -3.32
C LEU A 178 -5.03 -11.23 -2.19
N GLY A 179 -6.29 -11.40 -2.55
CA GLY A 179 -7.36 -11.78 -1.61
C GLY A 179 -7.48 -13.30 -1.47
N VAL A 180 -7.96 -13.76 -0.32
CA VAL A 180 -8.19 -15.17 -0.04
C VAL A 180 -9.36 -15.73 -0.86
N ASN A 181 -9.39 -17.05 -1.10
CA ASN A 181 -10.56 -17.69 -1.71
C ASN A 181 -11.82 -17.45 -0.86
N PRO A 182 -12.83 -16.73 -1.35
CA PRO A 182 -14.01 -16.38 -0.58
C PRO A 182 -14.92 -17.57 -0.24
N LYS A 183 -14.75 -18.70 -0.94
CA LYS A 183 -15.58 -19.88 -0.76
C LYS A 183 -15.50 -20.42 0.67
N GLY A 184 -16.64 -20.42 1.36
CA GLY A 184 -16.75 -20.87 2.75
C GLY A 184 -16.35 -19.84 3.79
N LEU A 185 -15.82 -18.67 3.40
CA LEU A 185 -15.47 -17.56 4.27
C LEU A 185 -16.44 -16.38 4.13
N VAL A 186 -16.88 -16.10 2.91
CA VAL A 186 -17.78 -14.99 2.57
C VAL A 186 -19.08 -15.58 2.02
N ALA A 187 -20.23 -15.05 2.43
CA ALA A 187 -21.51 -15.43 1.82
C ALA A 187 -21.49 -15.09 0.32
N GLU A 188 -21.90 -16.01 -0.54
CA GLU A 188 -21.83 -15.86 -1.99
C GLU A 188 -22.48 -14.53 -2.48
N ARG A 189 -23.65 -14.18 -1.92
CA ARG A 189 -24.35 -12.93 -2.22
C ARG A 189 -23.54 -11.66 -1.90
N ASN A 190 -22.63 -11.75 -0.93
CA ASN A 190 -21.81 -10.63 -0.48
C ASN A 190 -20.56 -10.45 -1.33
N PHE A 191 -20.14 -11.51 -2.03
CA PHE A 191 -19.00 -11.48 -2.95
C PHE A 191 -19.42 -11.27 -4.41
N ALA A 192 -20.64 -11.69 -4.78
CA ALA A 192 -21.15 -11.48 -6.13
C ALA A 192 -21.20 -9.97 -6.49
N PRO A 193 -20.90 -9.58 -7.74
CA PRO A 193 -20.67 -10.43 -8.92
C PRO A 193 -19.18 -10.78 -9.16
N LEU A 194 -18.29 -10.58 -8.19
CA LEU A 194 -16.86 -10.82 -8.36
C LEU A 194 -16.52 -12.27 -8.66
N THR A 195 -15.43 -12.46 -9.42
CA THR A 195 -14.85 -13.78 -9.68
C THR A 195 -13.49 -13.91 -9.02
N TYR A 196 -13.28 -15.02 -8.30
CA TYR A 196 -11.99 -15.37 -7.74
C TYR A 196 -11.11 -16.06 -8.78
N LEU A 197 -9.89 -15.56 -8.94
CA LEU A 197 -8.87 -16.11 -9.84
C LEU A 197 -7.79 -16.84 -9.04
N GLY A 198 -7.05 -17.75 -9.69
CA GLY A 198 -5.95 -18.46 -9.05
C GLY A 198 -4.83 -17.52 -8.61
N PRO A 199 -4.46 -17.50 -7.32
CA PRO A 199 -3.56 -16.48 -6.77
C PRO A 199 -2.14 -16.59 -7.34
N THR A 200 -1.62 -17.79 -7.56
CA THR A 200 -0.25 -18.00 -8.05
C THR A 200 -0.06 -17.46 -9.47
N THR A 201 -1.03 -17.73 -10.38
CA THR A 201 -0.99 -17.21 -11.75
C THR A 201 -1.11 -15.69 -11.76
N ALA A 202 -2.09 -15.14 -11.04
CA ALA A 202 -2.28 -13.70 -10.94
C ALA A 202 -1.04 -12.99 -10.36
N ALA A 203 -0.43 -13.58 -9.33
CA ALA A 203 0.80 -13.05 -8.73
C ALA A 203 1.96 -13.03 -9.71
N GLN A 204 2.19 -14.15 -10.44
CA GLN A 204 3.30 -14.22 -11.40
C GLN A 204 3.14 -13.23 -12.54
N GLU A 205 1.93 -13.11 -13.10
CA GLU A 205 1.65 -12.17 -14.20
C GLU A 205 1.93 -10.71 -13.77
N VAL A 206 1.47 -10.33 -12.58
CA VAL A 206 1.66 -8.96 -12.08
C VAL A 206 3.11 -8.72 -11.66
N ALA A 207 3.77 -9.68 -11.01
CA ALA A 207 5.18 -9.54 -10.63
C ALA A 207 6.08 -9.36 -11.86
N ASP A 208 5.85 -10.15 -12.91
CA ASP A 208 6.58 -10.03 -14.18
C ASP A 208 6.32 -8.68 -14.86
N LEU A 209 5.08 -8.21 -14.85
CA LEU A 209 4.72 -6.90 -15.37
C LEU A 209 5.46 -5.79 -14.61
N LEU A 210 5.44 -5.82 -13.27
CA LEU A 210 6.07 -4.82 -12.42
C LEU A 210 7.59 -4.81 -12.59
N LYS A 211 8.24 -5.98 -12.53
CA LYS A 211 9.70 -6.08 -12.63
C LYS A 211 10.19 -5.79 -14.03
N ASN A 212 9.64 -6.49 -15.03
CA ASN A 212 10.20 -6.53 -16.38
C ASN A 212 9.71 -5.39 -17.30
N LYS A 213 8.44 -4.96 -17.16
CA LYS A 213 7.84 -3.91 -18.02
C LYS A 213 7.80 -2.56 -17.32
N ARG A 214 7.41 -2.52 -16.06
CA ARG A 214 7.32 -1.27 -15.28
C ARG A 214 8.66 -0.87 -14.64
N ARG A 215 9.65 -1.77 -14.64
CA ARG A 215 11.00 -1.51 -14.13
C ARG A 215 10.99 -1.08 -12.67
N CYS A 216 10.21 -1.77 -11.84
CA CYS A 216 10.21 -1.53 -10.41
C CYS A 216 11.50 -2.07 -9.76
N ASP A 217 12.07 -1.26 -8.87
CA ASP A 217 13.25 -1.62 -8.10
C ASP A 217 12.92 -2.66 -7.04
N LEU A 218 11.72 -2.55 -6.44
CA LEU A 218 11.17 -3.45 -5.42
C LEU A 218 9.75 -3.85 -5.80
N VAL A 219 9.41 -5.13 -5.62
CA VAL A 219 8.06 -5.68 -5.84
C VAL A 219 7.55 -6.29 -4.54
N ILE A 220 6.43 -5.77 -4.04
CA ILE A 220 5.80 -6.17 -2.78
C ILE A 220 4.42 -6.77 -3.07
N CYS A 221 4.18 -7.95 -2.52
CA CYS A 221 2.85 -8.58 -2.49
C CYS A 221 2.20 -8.35 -1.12
N LEU A 222 1.02 -7.75 -1.11
CA LEU A 222 0.12 -7.74 0.05
C LEU A 222 -0.79 -8.96 -0.07
N SER A 223 -0.59 -9.96 0.80
CA SER A 223 -1.26 -11.25 0.65
C SER A 223 -2.20 -11.54 1.80
N HIS A 224 -3.47 -11.78 1.47
CA HIS A 224 -4.45 -12.28 2.44
C HIS A 224 -4.67 -13.79 2.32
N GLN A 225 -3.69 -14.56 1.78
CA GLN A 225 -3.80 -16.02 1.59
C GLN A 225 -3.55 -16.83 2.87
N GLY A 226 -2.77 -16.27 3.81
CA GLY A 226 -2.27 -16.97 4.98
C GLY A 226 -0.87 -17.52 4.80
N THR A 227 -0.10 -17.53 5.89
CA THR A 227 1.36 -17.73 5.82
C THR A 227 1.76 -19.17 5.49
N TYR A 228 1.11 -20.16 6.13
CA TYR A 228 1.52 -21.56 6.03
C TYR A 228 0.51 -22.39 5.25
N SER A 229 1.03 -23.33 4.48
CA SER A 229 0.20 -24.34 3.78
C SER A 229 -0.78 -25.01 4.75
N ASN A 230 -2.05 -25.06 4.37
CA ASN A 230 -3.02 -25.79 5.13
C ASN A 230 -3.27 -27.17 4.47
N PRO A 231 -3.76 -28.17 5.24
CA PRO A 231 -4.00 -29.50 4.71
C PRO A 231 -5.08 -29.58 3.62
N HIS A 232 -5.78 -28.47 3.34
CA HIS A 232 -6.83 -28.40 2.32
C HIS A 232 -6.32 -27.90 0.95
N GLY A 233 -4.99 -27.77 0.77
CA GLY A 233 -4.37 -27.43 -0.52
C GLY A 233 -4.62 -25.99 -0.99
N ILE A 234 -4.94 -25.08 -0.10
CA ILE A 234 -5.04 -23.65 -0.41
C ILE A 234 -3.62 -23.09 -0.46
N ALA A 235 -3.28 -22.41 -1.54
CA ALA A 235 -1.98 -21.77 -1.69
C ALA A 235 -1.73 -20.80 -0.54
N SER A 236 -0.60 -20.97 0.15
CA SER A 236 -0.15 -20.08 1.22
C SER A 236 0.88 -19.10 0.72
N ASP A 237 1.26 -18.13 1.56
CA ASP A 237 2.33 -17.19 1.24
C ASP A 237 3.67 -17.90 0.99
N GLU A 238 3.95 -18.98 1.73
CA GLU A 238 5.14 -19.80 1.47
C GLU A 238 5.07 -20.53 0.13
N ASP A 239 3.92 -21.11 -0.21
CA ASP A 239 3.73 -21.79 -1.50
C ASP A 239 3.81 -20.79 -2.65
N LEU A 240 3.24 -19.60 -2.44
CA LEU A 240 3.33 -18.48 -3.40
C LEU A 240 4.78 -18.10 -3.66
N ALA A 241 5.56 -17.88 -2.60
CA ALA A 241 6.97 -17.53 -2.71
C ALA A 241 7.76 -18.59 -3.49
N LYS A 242 7.55 -19.88 -3.17
CA LYS A 242 8.22 -21.02 -3.83
C LYS A 242 7.82 -21.19 -5.30
N ALA A 243 6.59 -20.78 -5.67
CA ALA A 243 6.01 -21.00 -6.98
C ALA A 243 6.10 -19.79 -7.94
N THR A 244 6.69 -18.69 -7.52
CA THR A 244 6.75 -17.44 -8.30
C THR A 244 8.19 -16.92 -8.44
N ARG A 245 8.34 -15.85 -9.23
CA ARG A 245 9.56 -15.07 -9.43
C ARG A 245 9.24 -13.59 -9.28
N ASN A 246 10.29 -12.77 -9.16
CA ASN A 246 10.17 -11.31 -9.21
C ASN A 246 9.35 -10.68 -8.09
N ILE A 247 9.11 -11.41 -7.00
CA ILE A 247 8.55 -10.88 -5.74
C ILE A 247 9.69 -10.79 -4.75
N ASP A 248 9.89 -9.61 -4.17
CA ASP A 248 10.96 -9.37 -3.20
C ASP A 248 10.46 -9.53 -1.75
N ILE A 249 9.21 -9.10 -1.48
CA ILE A 249 8.59 -9.11 -0.15
C ILE A 249 7.14 -9.58 -0.25
N ILE A 250 6.71 -10.43 0.67
CA ILE A 250 5.30 -10.76 0.90
C ILE A 250 4.92 -10.31 2.31
N ILE A 251 3.96 -9.41 2.40
CA ILE A 251 3.30 -9.02 3.65
C ILE A 251 2.02 -9.83 3.76
N GLY A 252 2.04 -10.81 4.65
CA GLY A 252 0.95 -11.78 4.83
C GLY A 252 -0.09 -11.35 5.86
N ALA A 253 -1.24 -12.05 5.85
CA ALA A 253 -2.38 -11.80 6.73
C ALA A 253 -3.20 -13.08 6.96
N HIS A 254 -4.47 -12.96 7.33
CA HIS A 254 -5.49 -13.99 7.45
C HIS A 254 -5.29 -15.00 8.59
N THR A 255 -4.11 -15.54 8.77
CA THR A 255 -3.84 -16.55 9.80
C THR A 255 -3.57 -15.98 11.19
N HIS A 256 -3.50 -14.66 11.33
CA HIS A 256 -3.22 -13.95 12.59
C HIS A 256 -1.90 -14.38 13.25
N LYS A 257 -0.93 -14.84 12.49
CA LYS A 257 0.37 -15.31 13.02
C LYS A 257 1.34 -14.13 13.15
N MET A 258 2.27 -14.28 14.09
CA MET A 258 3.49 -13.47 14.09
C MET A 258 4.52 -14.18 13.25
N VAL A 259 4.91 -13.54 12.16
CA VAL A 259 5.97 -14.02 11.28
C VAL A 259 6.98 -12.89 11.11
N GLU A 260 8.18 -13.12 11.59
CA GLU A 260 9.27 -12.15 11.55
C GLU A 260 10.46 -12.74 10.80
N ASN A 261 10.93 -12.03 9.78
CA ASN A 261 12.14 -12.40 9.04
C ASN A 261 12.17 -13.85 8.50
N LEU A 262 11.02 -14.33 8.00
CA LEU A 262 10.97 -15.61 7.33
C LEU A 262 11.43 -15.42 5.88
N PHE A 263 12.50 -16.09 5.49
CA PHE A 263 13.01 -16.06 4.12
C PHE A 263 12.70 -17.37 3.41
N VAL A 264 12.14 -17.27 2.21
CA VAL A 264 11.78 -18.41 1.37
C VAL A 264 12.40 -18.23 -0.01
N ASN A 265 13.05 -19.25 -0.55
CA ASN A 265 13.61 -19.17 -1.88
C ASN A 265 12.52 -19.35 -2.95
N ASN A 266 12.53 -18.45 -3.92
CA ASN A 266 11.67 -18.49 -5.08
C ASN A 266 12.15 -19.50 -6.16
N LEU A 267 11.47 -19.54 -7.32
CA LEU A 267 11.81 -20.43 -8.42
C LEU A 267 13.22 -20.20 -9.02
N ASP A 268 13.78 -19.00 -8.87
CA ASP A 268 15.12 -18.65 -9.37
C ASP A 268 16.20 -18.80 -8.27
N GLY A 269 15.79 -19.16 -7.06
CA GLY A 269 16.67 -19.28 -5.90
C GLY A 269 16.88 -17.96 -5.15
N ASP A 270 16.22 -16.88 -5.56
CA ASP A 270 16.26 -15.60 -4.86
C ASP A 270 15.43 -15.65 -3.57
N SER A 271 15.89 -14.89 -2.57
CA SER A 271 15.27 -14.86 -1.25
C SER A 271 14.08 -13.91 -1.21
N VAL A 272 12.90 -14.40 -0.86
CA VAL A 272 11.67 -13.63 -0.64
C VAL A 272 11.46 -13.47 0.87
N LEU A 273 11.28 -12.24 1.34
CA LEU A 273 10.97 -11.95 2.75
C LEU A 273 9.47 -12.07 3.00
N LEU A 274 9.06 -12.91 3.97
CA LEU A 274 7.69 -13.03 4.46
C LEU A 274 7.55 -12.42 5.85
N MET A 275 6.53 -11.57 6.04
CA MET A 275 6.23 -10.89 7.29
C MET A 275 4.72 -10.92 7.58
N GLN A 276 4.33 -11.08 8.86
CA GLN A 276 2.94 -10.91 9.33
C GLN A 276 2.94 -10.45 10.79
N THR A 277 2.04 -9.55 11.20
CA THR A 277 2.09 -8.87 12.52
C THR A 277 1.05 -9.34 13.52
N GLY A 278 0.50 -10.52 13.36
CA GLY A 278 -0.58 -11.02 14.22
C GLY A 278 -1.93 -10.41 13.84
N LYS A 279 -2.66 -9.86 14.81
CA LYS A 279 -3.98 -9.24 14.57
C LYS A 279 -4.27 -8.06 15.49
N ALA A 280 -5.45 -7.45 15.27
CA ALA A 280 -6.01 -6.35 16.07
C ALA A 280 -5.11 -5.11 16.13
N GLY A 281 -4.16 -4.98 15.19
CA GLY A 281 -3.22 -3.87 15.18
C GLY A 281 -2.42 -3.71 16.47
N ALA A 282 -2.25 -4.80 17.23
CA ALA A 282 -1.45 -4.82 18.44
C ALA A 282 0.03 -4.48 18.18
N ARG A 283 0.47 -4.70 16.94
CA ARG A 283 1.83 -4.42 16.45
C ARG A 283 1.79 -3.80 15.06
N ILE A 284 2.84 -3.07 14.73
CA ILE A 284 3.15 -2.60 13.38
C ILE A 284 4.45 -3.28 12.96
N GLY A 285 4.46 -3.87 11.77
CA GLY A 285 5.68 -4.40 11.18
C GLY A 285 6.54 -3.27 10.62
N LYS A 286 7.86 -3.40 10.74
CA LYS A 286 8.84 -2.47 10.17
C LYS A 286 9.90 -3.23 9.40
N ILE A 287 10.00 -2.95 8.11
CA ILE A 287 11.02 -3.52 7.22
C ILE A 287 11.94 -2.38 6.79
N SER A 288 13.24 -2.60 6.92
CA SER A 288 14.26 -1.66 6.45
C SER A 288 14.94 -2.26 5.22
N VAL A 289 14.74 -1.63 4.05
CA VAL A 289 15.35 -2.06 2.79
C VAL A 289 16.54 -1.15 2.50
N LYS A 290 17.71 -1.74 2.31
CA LYS A 290 18.90 -1.05 1.82
C LYS A 290 19.01 -1.30 0.32
N ILE A 291 19.14 -0.24 -0.46
CA ILE A 291 19.15 -0.26 -1.92
C ILE A 291 20.48 0.23 -2.45
#